data_60090f59b4f61aeab06c6de2df900e0b
#
_entry.id   60090f59b4f61aeab06c6de2df900e0b
#
_cell.length_a   1.000
_cell.length_b   1.000
_cell.length_c   1.000
_cell.angle_alpha   90.00
_cell.angle_beta   90.00
_cell.angle_gamma   90.00
#
_symmetry.space_group_name_H-M   'P 1'
#
loop_
_entity.id
_entity.type
_entity.pdbx_description
1 polymer ?
#
loop_
_entity_poly.entity_id
_entity_poly.type
_entity_poly.pdbx_seq_one_letter_code
_entity_poly.pdbx_strand_id
1 'polypeptide(L)'
;MKRGITLSVVFAALTAATAFAATGAELQPRDGTPVMGTEQSTQADWLKDARIGAFMHFLPGNPGAFAKVKDFDVQALAKQLQGMGAKYFVLTLGQNSGSFNAPNATYDRITGYQPGERCAHRDLPLDLHGALQAKGIRLMLYLPCQTPNGDTRAQQAFGLPQGRKDQPIDVAFAKQWAEVIYEWSARYGEKVSGWWFDGAYKHVRFNEEIARIYADAVKRGNSKAIVTFNPGIMLKRYTQAEDYTAGELNDPLEVVPTSRWVNGSQWHALTPLGRSWGARNVRYTTEQWRSWFKKVVDHGGAVTLDVGPNMDPGAGPIGAVSKEQAEAFRAIAAQ
;
A
#
# COMPACT_ATOMS: atom_id res chain seq x y z
N MET A 1 1.07 50.59 -12.31
CA MET A 1 2.09 49.70 -11.76
C MET A 1 1.54 49.04 -10.48
N LYS A 2 1.05 47.81 -10.54
CA LYS A 2 0.65 47.05 -9.36
C LYS A 2 1.45 45.73 -9.43
N ARG A 3 2.37 45.57 -8.48
CA ARG A 3 3.19 44.33 -8.33
C ARG A 3 2.35 43.29 -7.64
N GLY A 4 2.14 42.16 -8.31
CA GLY A 4 1.55 40.97 -7.72
C GLY A 4 2.59 40.25 -6.85
N ILE A 5 2.22 39.92 -5.62
CA ILE A 5 3.00 39.14 -4.68
C ILE A 5 2.52 37.68 -4.83
N THR A 6 3.39 36.84 -5.32
CA THR A 6 3.16 35.38 -5.38
C THR A 6 3.55 34.79 -4.02
N LEU A 7 2.57 34.27 -3.31
CA LEU A 7 2.79 33.60 -2.02
C LEU A 7 3.12 32.14 -2.27
N SER A 8 4.41 31.80 -2.16
CA SER A 8 4.86 30.40 -2.14
C SER A 8 4.66 29.83 -0.73
N VAL A 9 3.74 28.88 -0.60
CA VAL A 9 3.56 28.13 0.65
C VAL A 9 4.62 27.03 0.71
N VAL A 10 5.64 27.25 1.51
CA VAL A 10 6.65 26.24 1.86
C VAL A 10 6.11 25.44 3.04
N PHE A 11 5.85 24.16 2.81
CA PHE A 11 5.59 23.21 3.89
C PHE A 11 6.90 22.91 4.63
N ALA A 12 7.10 23.51 5.78
CA ALA A 12 8.16 23.13 6.70
C ALA A 12 7.73 21.90 7.50
N ALA A 13 8.29 20.75 7.17
CA ALA A 13 8.23 19.58 8.03
C ALA A 13 9.25 19.78 9.17
N LEU A 14 8.76 19.89 10.39
CA LEU A 14 9.58 19.93 11.60
C LEU A 14 10.07 18.50 11.88
N THR A 15 11.34 18.23 11.58
CA THR A 15 12.04 16.99 11.96
C THR A 15 12.60 17.17 13.37
N ALA A 16 11.98 16.53 14.36
CA ALA A 16 12.64 16.27 15.62
C ALA A 16 13.40 14.92 15.48
N ALA A 17 14.69 15.01 15.18
CA ALA A 17 15.58 13.86 15.19
C ALA A 17 15.98 13.55 16.65
N THR A 18 15.36 12.55 17.25
CA THR A 18 15.92 11.85 18.41
C THR A 18 16.56 10.57 17.91
N ALA A 19 17.90 10.53 17.94
CA ALA A 19 18.69 9.35 17.65
C ALA A 19 18.41 8.28 18.75
N PHE A 20 17.74 7.19 18.39
CA PHE A 20 17.74 5.97 19.16
C PHE A 20 18.70 4.98 18.49
N ALA A 21 19.79 4.67 19.19
CA ALA A 21 20.66 3.55 18.86
C ALA A 21 19.88 2.25 19.06
N ALA A 22 19.52 1.57 17.96
CA ALA A 22 18.90 0.26 18.00
C ALA A 22 20.02 -0.79 18.15
N THR A 23 20.28 -1.23 19.38
CA THR A 23 20.89 -2.54 19.64
C THR A 23 19.89 -3.60 19.20
N GLY A 24 20.36 -4.60 18.42
CA GLY A 24 19.54 -5.69 17.91
C GLY A 24 19.01 -6.61 19.00
N ALA A 25 18.01 -6.13 19.74
CA ALA A 25 17.23 -6.90 20.69
C ALA A 25 15.82 -7.09 20.09
N GLU A 26 15.39 -8.32 20.03
CA GLU A 26 13.99 -8.72 19.80
C GLU A 26 13.07 -7.81 20.62
N LEU A 27 12.26 -6.96 19.95
CA LEU A 27 11.24 -6.15 20.60
C LEU A 27 10.10 -7.05 21.07
N GLN A 28 10.27 -7.67 22.24
CA GLN A 28 9.18 -8.33 22.96
C GLN A 28 8.18 -7.28 23.48
N PRO A 29 6.88 -7.51 23.37
CA PRO A 29 5.88 -6.63 23.98
C PRO A 29 6.02 -6.64 25.52
N ARG A 30 6.22 -5.48 26.13
CA ARG A 30 6.31 -5.34 27.60
C ARG A 30 4.95 -5.23 28.30
N ASP A 31 3.85 -5.59 27.66
CA ASP A 31 2.49 -5.35 28.17
C ASP A 31 1.69 -6.61 28.52
N GLY A 32 2.34 -7.75 28.70
CA GLY A 32 1.65 -8.96 29.21
C GLY A 32 0.53 -9.50 28.29
N THR A 33 0.48 -9.07 27.02
CA THR A 33 -0.48 -9.61 26.05
C THR A 33 -0.14 -11.09 25.81
N PRO A 34 -1.10 -12.03 25.88
CA PRO A 34 -0.83 -13.44 25.65
C PRO A 34 -0.18 -13.63 24.28
N VAL A 35 0.92 -14.36 24.24
CA VAL A 35 1.53 -14.86 22.98
C VAL A 35 0.47 -15.75 22.34
N MET A 36 -0.25 -15.20 21.38
CA MET A 36 -1.32 -15.90 20.69
C MET A 36 -0.71 -16.84 19.65
N GLY A 37 -1.37 -17.96 19.43
CA GLY A 37 -0.92 -19.13 18.71
C GLY A 37 -0.06 -18.86 17.48
N THR A 38 1.06 -19.57 17.43
CA THR A 38 2.10 -19.52 16.40
C THR A 38 1.68 -20.21 15.08
N GLU A 39 0.39 -20.24 14.76
CA GLU A 39 -0.05 -20.84 13.52
C GLU A 39 0.44 -20.00 12.35
N GLN A 40 1.30 -20.63 11.51
CA GLN A 40 1.95 -19.99 10.38
C GLN A 40 0.99 -19.93 9.20
N SER A 41 0.79 -18.74 8.62
CA SER A 41 -0.07 -18.59 7.45
C SER A 41 0.66 -19.07 6.17
N THR A 42 0.32 -20.26 5.72
CA THR A 42 0.84 -20.78 4.44
C THR A 42 0.28 -20.04 3.22
N GLN A 43 -0.78 -19.27 3.38
CA GLN A 43 -1.35 -18.47 2.29
C GLN A 43 -0.35 -17.44 1.72
N ALA A 44 0.61 -17.00 2.54
CA ALA A 44 1.66 -16.06 2.14
C ALA A 44 2.93 -16.76 1.57
N ASP A 45 2.93 -18.07 1.33
CA ASP A 45 4.10 -18.79 0.79
C ASP A 45 4.53 -18.23 -0.56
N TRP A 46 3.58 -17.91 -1.41
CA TRP A 46 3.87 -17.30 -2.71
C TRP A 46 4.57 -15.94 -2.59
N LEU A 47 4.32 -15.16 -1.53
CA LEU A 47 4.97 -13.87 -1.30
C LEU A 47 6.45 -14.05 -0.95
N LYS A 48 6.75 -15.03 -0.10
CA LYS A 48 8.14 -15.45 0.20
C LYS A 48 8.86 -15.91 -1.08
N ASP A 49 8.21 -16.73 -1.91
CA ASP A 49 8.81 -17.27 -3.15
C ASP A 49 8.98 -16.17 -4.21
N ALA A 50 8.08 -15.17 -4.24
CA ALA A 50 8.18 -13.99 -5.08
C ALA A 50 9.39 -13.11 -4.69
N ARG A 51 9.75 -13.02 -3.42
CA ARG A 51 10.88 -12.27 -2.85
C ARG A 51 10.75 -10.76 -2.99
N ILE A 52 10.45 -10.23 -4.17
CA ILE A 52 10.43 -8.78 -4.46
C ILE A 52 9.25 -8.37 -5.33
N GLY A 53 8.59 -7.29 -4.92
CA GLY A 53 7.55 -6.61 -5.68
C GLY A 53 7.73 -5.09 -5.72
N ALA A 54 7.00 -4.44 -6.59
CA ALA A 54 6.93 -2.99 -6.66
C ALA A 54 5.60 -2.48 -6.09
N PHE A 55 5.65 -1.35 -5.42
CA PHE A 55 4.49 -0.57 -4.98
C PHE A 55 4.46 0.74 -5.74
N MET A 56 3.28 1.30 -6.00
CA MET A 56 3.17 2.59 -6.66
C MET A 56 2.07 3.44 -6.04
N HIS A 57 2.44 4.59 -5.50
CA HIS A 57 1.53 5.64 -5.10
C HIS A 57 0.98 6.38 -6.33
N PHE A 58 0.05 5.75 -7.05
CA PHE A 58 -0.67 6.43 -8.13
C PHE A 58 -1.95 7.04 -7.58
N LEU A 59 -1.87 8.32 -7.22
CA LEU A 59 -2.90 9.06 -6.49
C LEU A 59 -3.38 10.26 -7.31
N PRO A 60 -4.41 10.11 -8.15
CA PRO A 60 -5.04 11.25 -8.80
C PRO A 60 -5.76 12.09 -7.75
N GLY A 61 -5.21 13.23 -7.36
CA GLY A 61 -5.59 14.01 -6.17
C GLY A 61 -7.03 14.54 -6.12
N ASN A 62 -7.76 14.57 -7.24
CA ASN A 62 -9.14 15.05 -7.35
C ASN A 62 -9.84 14.43 -8.56
N PRO A 63 -11.18 14.58 -8.71
CA PRO A 63 -11.92 14.03 -9.86
C PRO A 63 -11.39 14.48 -11.22
N GLY A 64 -10.92 15.72 -11.35
CA GLY A 64 -10.31 16.23 -12.60
C GLY A 64 -9.01 15.48 -12.97
N ALA A 65 -8.33 14.86 -12.00
CA ALA A 65 -7.15 14.04 -12.25
C ALA A 65 -7.48 12.66 -12.82
N PHE A 66 -8.75 12.26 -12.97
CA PHE A 66 -9.15 10.99 -13.62
C PHE A 66 -8.76 10.92 -15.10
N ALA A 67 -8.41 12.03 -15.73
CA ALA A 67 -7.73 12.01 -17.02
C ALA A 67 -6.45 11.16 -16.95
N LYS A 68 -5.65 11.27 -15.87
CA LYS A 68 -4.45 10.45 -15.67
C LYS A 68 -4.77 8.97 -15.44
N VAL A 69 -5.90 8.66 -14.82
CA VAL A 69 -6.39 7.27 -14.71
C VAL A 69 -6.73 6.74 -16.10
N LYS A 70 -7.45 7.53 -16.91
CA LYS A 70 -7.81 7.18 -18.30
C LYS A 70 -6.57 6.94 -19.16
N ASP A 71 -5.55 7.79 -19.00
CA ASP A 71 -4.35 7.78 -19.83
C ASP A 71 -3.23 6.88 -19.26
N PHE A 72 -3.46 6.19 -18.15
CA PHE A 72 -2.48 5.26 -17.57
C PHE A 72 -2.13 4.14 -18.55
N ASP A 73 -0.84 4.01 -18.87
CA ASP A 73 -0.36 2.99 -19.80
C ASP A 73 0.00 1.70 -19.07
N VAL A 74 -0.99 0.82 -18.93
CA VAL A 74 -0.83 -0.48 -18.26
C VAL A 74 0.16 -1.40 -18.96
N GLN A 75 0.27 -1.32 -20.31
CA GLN A 75 1.18 -2.16 -21.07
C GLN A 75 2.64 -1.72 -20.92
N ALA A 76 2.89 -0.42 -20.95
CA ALA A 76 4.21 0.14 -20.70
C ALA A 76 4.70 -0.21 -19.30
N LEU A 77 3.84 -0.01 -18.26
CA LEU A 77 4.19 -0.37 -16.90
C LEU A 77 4.46 -1.86 -16.73
N ALA A 78 3.58 -2.73 -17.25
CA ALA A 78 3.76 -4.19 -17.15
C ALA A 78 5.08 -4.65 -17.80
N LYS A 79 5.46 -4.06 -18.97
CA LYS A 79 6.75 -4.31 -19.61
C LYS A 79 7.93 -3.85 -18.75
N GLN A 80 7.82 -2.66 -18.12
CA GLN A 80 8.86 -2.17 -17.21
C GLN A 80 9.01 -3.08 -16.00
N LEU A 81 7.93 -3.44 -15.32
CA LEU A 81 7.95 -4.33 -14.14
C LEU A 81 8.57 -5.69 -14.47
N GLN A 82 8.24 -6.26 -15.64
CA GLN A 82 8.89 -7.50 -16.12
C GLN A 82 10.39 -7.30 -16.29
N GLY A 83 10.80 -6.22 -16.95
CA GLY A 83 12.22 -5.89 -17.17
C GLY A 83 12.99 -5.55 -15.88
N MET A 84 12.29 -5.11 -14.84
CA MET A 84 12.81 -4.87 -13.49
C MET A 84 12.94 -6.18 -12.69
N GLY A 85 12.25 -7.24 -13.07
CA GLY A 85 12.23 -8.51 -12.34
C GLY A 85 11.22 -8.57 -11.20
N ALA A 86 10.28 -7.63 -11.12
CA ALA A 86 9.20 -7.64 -10.13
C ALA A 86 8.30 -8.86 -10.30
N LYS A 87 7.94 -9.51 -9.20
CA LYS A 87 7.08 -10.71 -9.18
C LYS A 87 5.64 -10.39 -8.79
N TYR A 88 5.41 -9.27 -8.16
CA TYR A 88 4.09 -8.71 -7.87
C TYR A 88 4.15 -7.20 -7.90
N PHE A 89 2.98 -6.61 -8.07
CA PHE A 89 2.78 -5.17 -8.10
C PHE A 89 1.64 -4.78 -7.19
N VAL A 90 1.85 -3.76 -6.35
CA VAL A 90 0.84 -3.19 -5.45
C VAL A 90 0.44 -1.82 -5.96
N LEU A 91 -0.83 -1.66 -6.35
CA LEU A 91 -1.39 -0.38 -6.76
C LEU A 91 -2.19 0.25 -5.62
N THR A 92 -2.04 1.55 -5.40
CA THR A 92 -3.01 2.31 -4.61
C THR A 92 -4.36 2.33 -5.32
N LEU A 93 -5.38 1.72 -4.72
CA LEU A 93 -6.76 1.83 -5.21
C LEU A 93 -7.31 3.22 -4.94
N GLY A 94 -6.97 3.79 -3.82
CA GLY A 94 -7.19 5.15 -3.40
C GLY A 94 -6.49 5.44 -2.07
N GLN A 95 -6.51 6.70 -1.66
CA GLN A 95 -5.99 7.17 -0.38
C GLN A 95 -6.75 8.43 0.06
N ASN A 96 -6.21 9.16 1.00
CA ASN A 96 -6.74 10.41 1.53
C ASN A 96 -6.93 11.55 0.48
N SER A 97 -6.51 11.33 -0.76
CA SER A 97 -6.79 12.22 -1.90
C SER A 97 -8.28 12.36 -2.23
N GLY A 98 -9.11 11.42 -1.78
CA GLY A 98 -10.56 11.46 -1.98
C GLY A 98 -11.02 10.88 -3.33
N SER A 99 -10.14 10.19 -4.05
CA SER A 99 -10.46 9.59 -5.35
C SER A 99 -9.94 8.15 -5.42
N PHE A 100 -10.72 7.28 -6.06
CA PHE A 100 -10.39 5.88 -6.26
C PHE A 100 -10.16 5.54 -7.73
N ASN A 101 -9.18 4.70 -8.01
CA ASN A 101 -8.74 4.31 -9.35
C ASN A 101 -9.63 3.24 -10.01
N ALA A 102 -10.81 2.99 -9.46
CA ALA A 102 -11.78 2.02 -9.95
C ALA A 102 -13.20 2.41 -9.52
N PRO A 103 -14.25 1.94 -10.25
CA PRO A 103 -15.64 2.14 -9.85
C PRO A 103 -15.96 1.39 -8.55
N ASN A 104 -16.86 1.98 -7.74
CA ASN A 104 -17.45 1.31 -6.57
C ASN A 104 -18.87 1.84 -6.34
N ALA A 105 -19.87 1.06 -6.71
CA ALA A 105 -21.26 1.46 -6.60
C ALA A 105 -21.73 1.53 -5.14
N THR A 106 -21.17 0.72 -4.26
CA THR A 106 -21.45 0.75 -2.82
C THR A 106 -20.96 2.05 -2.19
N TYR A 107 -19.74 2.48 -2.54
CA TYR A 107 -19.23 3.78 -2.07
C TYR A 107 -20.09 4.94 -2.59
N ASP A 108 -20.40 4.94 -3.88
CA ASP A 108 -21.27 5.99 -4.50
C ASP A 108 -22.64 6.02 -3.83
N ARG A 109 -23.27 4.86 -3.60
CA ARG A 109 -24.57 4.75 -2.93
C ARG A 109 -24.54 5.25 -1.49
N ILE A 110 -23.52 4.90 -0.69
CA ILE A 110 -23.43 5.32 0.71
C ILE A 110 -23.18 6.83 0.79
N THR A 111 -22.26 7.35 -0.01
CA THR A 111 -21.87 8.76 0.01
C THR A 111 -22.81 9.68 -0.77
N GLY A 112 -23.66 9.11 -1.64
CA GLY A 112 -24.52 9.84 -2.56
C GLY A 112 -23.78 10.52 -3.71
N TYR A 113 -22.52 10.16 -3.97
CA TYR A 113 -21.80 10.61 -5.17
C TYR A 113 -22.37 9.94 -6.42
N GLN A 114 -22.25 10.63 -7.54
CA GLN A 114 -22.55 10.01 -8.84
C GLN A 114 -21.33 9.21 -9.33
N PRO A 115 -21.55 8.15 -10.14
CA PRO A 115 -20.45 7.44 -10.79
C PRO A 115 -19.50 8.40 -11.51
N GLY A 116 -18.21 8.27 -11.27
CA GLY A 116 -17.18 9.15 -11.85
C GLY A 116 -16.85 10.40 -11.03
N GLU A 117 -17.56 10.69 -9.93
CA GLU A 117 -17.23 11.83 -9.06
C GLU A 117 -16.06 11.54 -8.12
N ARG A 118 -16.03 10.36 -7.51
CA ARG A 118 -14.97 9.94 -6.57
C ARG A 118 -14.33 8.62 -6.95
N CYS A 119 -15.05 7.78 -7.67
CA CYS A 119 -14.56 6.53 -8.23
C CYS A 119 -14.39 6.68 -9.73
N ALA A 120 -13.21 6.35 -10.28
CA ALA A 120 -12.97 6.45 -11.71
C ALA A 120 -13.92 5.53 -12.50
N HIS A 121 -14.34 5.95 -13.70
CA HIS A 121 -15.10 5.07 -14.60
C HIS A 121 -14.26 3.90 -15.13
N ARG A 122 -12.96 4.15 -15.38
CA ARG A 122 -12.01 3.12 -15.77
C ARG A 122 -11.67 2.25 -14.56
N ASP A 123 -11.75 0.95 -14.72
CA ASP A 123 -11.31 -0.01 -13.72
C ASP A 123 -9.82 -0.32 -13.93
N LEU A 124 -8.95 0.56 -13.40
CA LEU A 124 -7.51 0.44 -13.58
C LEU A 124 -6.93 -0.89 -13.03
N PRO A 125 -7.37 -1.43 -11.86
CA PRO A 125 -6.95 -2.74 -11.42
C PRO A 125 -7.24 -3.89 -12.40
N LEU A 126 -8.42 -3.90 -13.05
CA LEU A 126 -8.73 -4.94 -14.04
C LEU A 126 -7.83 -4.85 -15.28
N ASP A 127 -7.61 -3.64 -15.78
CA ASP A 127 -6.73 -3.42 -16.92
C ASP A 127 -5.29 -3.83 -16.59
N LEU A 128 -4.81 -3.45 -15.39
CA LEU A 128 -3.48 -3.85 -14.91
C LEU A 128 -3.37 -5.36 -14.76
N HIS A 129 -4.37 -6.03 -14.16
CA HIS A 129 -4.34 -7.48 -14.04
C HIS A 129 -4.13 -8.15 -15.41
N GLY A 130 -4.88 -7.72 -16.43
CA GLY A 130 -4.76 -8.27 -17.79
C GLY A 130 -3.34 -8.13 -18.36
N ALA A 131 -2.71 -6.96 -18.17
CA ALA A 131 -1.35 -6.70 -18.62
C ALA A 131 -0.28 -7.47 -17.82
N LEU A 132 -0.45 -7.58 -16.50
CA LEU A 132 0.49 -8.21 -15.57
C LEU A 132 0.45 -9.74 -15.65
N GLN A 133 -0.74 -10.34 -15.77
CA GLN A 133 -0.94 -11.79 -15.84
C GLN A 133 -0.14 -12.40 -16.99
N ALA A 134 -0.14 -11.77 -18.17
CA ALA A 134 0.63 -12.22 -19.34
C ALA A 134 2.16 -12.24 -19.09
N LYS A 135 2.62 -11.62 -18.01
CA LYS A 135 4.04 -11.52 -17.62
C LYS A 135 4.36 -12.29 -16.32
N GLY A 136 3.38 -13.04 -15.79
CA GLY A 136 3.54 -13.79 -14.55
C GLY A 136 3.70 -12.91 -13.30
N ILE A 137 3.20 -11.67 -13.33
CA ILE A 137 3.26 -10.70 -12.23
C ILE A 137 1.91 -10.67 -11.53
N ARG A 138 1.89 -10.91 -10.21
CA ARG A 138 0.66 -10.85 -9.40
C ARG A 138 0.27 -9.41 -9.12
N LEU A 139 -1.04 -9.14 -9.03
CA LEU A 139 -1.57 -7.85 -8.60
C LEU A 139 -1.99 -7.91 -7.13
N MET A 140 -1.62 -6.87 -6.38
CA MET A 140 -2.11 -6.57 -5.04
C MET A 140 -2.67 -5.14 -5.01
N LEU A 141 -3.50 -4.83 -4.04
CA LEU A 141 -4.10 -3.51 -3.87
C LEU A 141 -3.80 -2.93 -2.49
N TYR A 142 -3.60 -1.61 -2.48
CA TYR A 142 -3.55 -0.80 -1.27
C TYR A 142 -4.86 -0.03 -1.11
N LEU A 143 -5.38 0.02 0.11
CA LEU A 143 -6.57 0.79 0.46
C LEU A 143 -6.45 1.34 1.88
N PRO A 144 -6.92 2.58 2.18
CA PRO A 144 -6.98 3.05 3.57
C PRO A 144 -8.03 2.30 4.39
N CYS A 145 -7.80 2.20 5.71
CA CYS A 145 -8.72 1.60 6.67
C CYS A 145 -9.99 2.42 6.91
N GLN A 146 -10.09 3.62 6.37
CA GLN A 146 -11.23 4.53 6.55
C GLN A 146 -11.45 5.40 5.31
N THR A 147 -12.51 6.21 5.35
CA THR A 147 -12.79 7.17 4.29
C THR A 147 -11.64 8.15 4.08
N PRO A 148 -11.50 8.72 2.86
CA PRO A 148 -10.48 9.72 2.60
C PRO A 148 -10.54 10.89 3.58
N ASN A 149 -9.39 11.26 4.15
CA ASN A 149 -9.25 12.43 5.01
C ASN A 149 -9.56 13.70 4.23
N GLY A 150 -10.43 14.51 4.62
CA GLY A 150 -10.82 15.74 3.91
C GLY A 150 -11.99 15.57 2.94
N ASP A 151 -12.49 14.38 2.70
CA ASP A 151 -13.79 14.17 2.08
C ASP A 151 -14.90 14.23 3.14
N THR A 152 -15.34 15.45 3.46
CA THR A 152 -16.31 15.71 4.52
C THR A 152 -17.66 15.04 4.25
N ARG A 153 -18.07 14.92 2.98
CA ARG A 153 -19.30 14.22 2.58
C ARG A 153 -19.20 12.72 2.85
N ALA A 154 -18.09 12.10 2.48
CA ALA A 154 -17.86 10.70 2.80
C ALA A 154 -17.76 10.47 4.32
N GLN A 155 -17.01 11.30 5.04
CA GLN A 155 -16.94 11.22 6.50
C GLN A 155 -18.33 11.25 7.13
N GLN A 156 -19.17 12.20 6.73
CA GLN A 156 -20.55 12.31 7.23
C GLN A 156 -21.39 11.08 6.90
N ALA A 157 -21.30 10.60 5.65
CA ALA A 157 -22.09 9.46 5.18
C ALA A 157 -21.75 8.16 5.92
N PHE A 158 -20.46 8.01 6.33
CA PHE A 158 -19.99 6.88 7.13
C PHE A 158 -20.05 7.13 8.65
N GLY A 159 -20.67 8.23 9.10
CA GLY A 159 -20.85 8.54 10.52
C GLY A 159 -19.58 9.03 11.23
N LEU A 160 -18.55 9.45 10.50
CA LEU A 160 -17.33 10.00 11.07
C LEU A 160 -17.43 11.51 11.31
N PRO A 161 -16.74 12.08 12.31
CA PRO A 161 -16.63 13.52 12.49
C PRO A 161 -15.98 14.19 11.26
N GLN A 162 -16.55 15.30 10.82
CA GLN A 162 -16.10 16.00 9.61
C GLN A 162 -14.81 16.79 9.80
N GLY A 163 -14.03 16.91 8.73
CA GLY A 163 -12.90 17.83 8.64
C GLY A 163 -11.67 17.46 9.46
N ARG A 164 -11.62 16.26 10.00
CA ARG A 164 -10.47 15.76 10.77
C ARG A 164 -9.77 14.64 10.03
N LYS A 165 -8.48 14.51 10.24
CA LYS A 165 -7.67 13.37 9.80
C LYS A 165 -7.72 12.25 10.84
N ASP A 166 -7.54 11.03 10.37
CA ASP A 166 -7.32 9.86 11.22
C ASP A 166 -8.32 9.75 12.36
N GLN A 167 -9.61 9.72 12.00
CA GLN A 167 -10.72 9.66 12.95
C GLN A 167 -10.77 8.31 13.67
N PRO A 168 -11.14 8.28 14.96
CA PRO A 168 -11.54 7.04 15.60
C PRO A 168 -12.69 6.38 14.84
N ILE A 169 -12.53 5.10 14.52
CA ILE A 169 -13.55 4.26 13.90
C ILE A 169 -14.10 3.27 14.92
N ASP A 170 -15.30 2.78 14.63
CA ASP A 170 -15.96 1.74 15.42
C ASP A 170 -16.43 0.59 14.53
N VAL A 171 -17.07 -0.39 15.13
CA VAL A 171 -17.59 -1.58 14.44
C VAL A 171 -18.70 -1.23 13.45
N ALA A 172 -19.51 -0.20 13.72
CA ALA A 172 -20.56 0.22 12.81
C ALA A 172 -19.97 0.80 11.52
N PHE A 173 -18.99 1.69 11.66
CA PHE A 173 -18.21 2.19 10.53
C PHE A 173 -17.53 1.03 9.78
N ALA A 174 -16.84 0.14 10.51
CA ALA A 174 -16.09 -0.95 9.92
C ALA A 174 -16.96 -1.87 9.05
N LYS A 175 -18.19 -2.17 9.48
CA LYS A 175 -19.15 -2.96 8.69
C LYS A 175 -19.53 -2.26 7.39
N GLN A 176 -19.76 -0.95 7.41
CA GLN A 176 -20.09 -0.20 6.21
C GLN A 176 -18.88 -0.12 5.25
N TRP A 177 -17.68 0.12 5.79
CA TRP A 177 -16.46 0.15 4.99
C TRP A 177 -16.12 -1.23 4.40
N ALA A 178 -16.42 -2.29 5.13
CA ALA A 178 -16.27 -3.67 4.66
C ALA A 178 -17.15 -3.98 3.43
N GLU A 179 -18.34 -3.37 3.30
CA GLU A 179 -19.15 -3.53 2.08
C GLU A 179 -18.48 -2.87 0.85
N VAL A 180 -17.80 -1.74 1.05
CA VAL A 180 -17.00 -1.09 0.00
C VAL A 180 -15.82 -1.99 -0.40
N ILE A 181 -15.11 -2.53 0.59
CA ILE A 181 -14.00 -3.49 0.37
C ILE A 181 -14.50 -4.73 -0.38
N TYR A 182 -15.63 -5.30 0.07
CA TYR A 182 -16.21 -6.50 -0.51
C TYR A 182 -16.59 -6.33 -1.97
N GLU A 183 -17.16 -5.18 -2.38
CA GLU A 183 -17.50 -4.94 -3.78
C GLU A 183 -16.27 -5.07 -4.68
N TRP A 184 -15.14 -4.44 -4.31
CA TRP A 184 -13.90 -4.60 -5.07
C TRP A 184 -13.35 -6.02 -5.00
N SER A 185 -13.35 -6.63 -3.81
CA SER A 185 -12.83 -7.99 -3.65
C SER A 185 -13.63 -9.01 -4.46
N ALA A 186 -14.95 -8.92 -4.45
CA ALA A 186 -15.83 -9.78 -5.24
C ALA A 186 -15.66 -9.57 -6.76
N ARG A 187 -15.50 -8.31 -7.19
CA ARG A 187 -15.26 -7.96 -8.59
C ARG A 187 -13.95 -8.52 -9.12
N TYR A 188 -12.90 -8.47 -8.31
CA TYR A 188 -11.58 -8.91 -8.75
C TYR A 188 -11.35 -10.41 -8.53
N GLY A 189 -11.91 -10.99 -7.48
CA GLY A 189 -11.73 -12.41 -7.16
C GLY A 189 -10.24 -12.78 -7.15
N GLU A 190 -9.87 -13.90 -7.77
CA GLU A 190 -8.48 -14.39 -7.82
C GLU A 190 -7.52 -13.51 -8.64
N LYS A 191 -8.01 -12.48 -9.32
CA LYS A 191 -7.16 -11.52 -10.06
C LYS A 191 -6.31 -10.66 -9.12
N VAL A 192 -6.77 -10.45 -7.87
CA VAL A 192 -6.05 -9.72 -6.83
C VAL A 192 -5.58 -10.70 -5.77
N SER A 193 -4.27 -10.86 -5.65
CA SER A 193 -3.64 -11.86 -4.77
C SER A 193 -3.49 -11.38 -3.32
N GLY A 194 -3.61 -10.08 -3.05
CA GLY A 194 -3.46 -9.56 -1.69
C GLY A 194 -3.85 -8.10 -1.53
N TRP A 195 -4.02 -7.71 -0.27
CA TRP A 195 -4.43 -6.37 0.14
C TRP A 195 -3.52 -5.83 1.25
N TRP A 196 -3.14 -4.58 1.12
CA TRP A 196 -2.38 -3.82 2.10
C TRP A 196 -3.23 -2.64 2.57
N PHE A 197 -3.68 -2.70 3.82
CA PHE A 197 -4.56 -1.68 4.41
C PHE A 197 -3.75 -0.67 5.22
N ASP A 198 -3.87 0.61 4.87
CA ASP A 198 -3.17 1.69 5.55
C ASP A 198 -4.02 2.37 6.62
N GLY A 199 -3.33 2.93 7.62
CA GLY A 199 -4.00 3.70 8.67
C GLY A 199 -4.63 2.87 9.78
N ALA A 200 -4.17 1.62 9.99
CA ALA A 200 -4.59 0.78 11.11
C ALA A 200 -3.98 1.25 12.44
N TYR A 201 -4.01 2.56 12.71
CA TYR A 201 -3.32 3.14 13.85
C TYR A 201 -4.08 2.96 15.16
N LYS A 202 -3.33 2.86 16.27
CA LYS A 202 -3.93 2.75 17.60
C LYS A 202 -4.84 3.94 17.95
N HIS A 203 -4.47 5.16 17.53
CA HIS A 203 -5.25 6.37 17.83
C HIS A 203 -6.56 6.44 17.04
N VAL A 204 -6.69 5.75 15.90
CA VAL A 204 -7.98 5.59 15.19
C VAL A 204 -8.82 4.43 15.75
N ARG A 205 -8.39 3.82 16.86
CA ARG A 205 -9.04 2.67 17.51
C ARG A 205 -9.13 1.41 16.64
N PHE A 206 -8.26 1.30 15.63
CA PHE A 206 -8.17 0.06 14.87
C PHE A 206 -7.77 -1.09 15.81
N ASN A 207 -8.48 -2.21 15.71
CA ASN A 207 -8.31 -3.34 16.63
C ASN A 207 -8.58 -4.67 15.91
N GLU A 208 -8.44 -5.77 16.63
CA GLU A 208 -8.61 -7.13 16.14
C GLU A 208 -9.99 -7.40 15.51
N GLU A 209 -11.06 -6.86 16.09
CA GLU A 209 -12.43 -7.05 15.60
C GLU A 209 -12.60 -6.37 14.23
N ILE A 210 -12.12 -5.13 14.10
CA ILE A 210 -12.16 -4.37 12.84
C ILE A 210 -11.31 -5.05 11.77
N ALA A 211 -10.12 -5.53 12.14
CA ALA A 211 -9.25 -6.27 11.23
C ALA A 211 -9.93 -7.53 10.67
N ARG A 212 -10.62 -8.30 11.52
CA ARG A 212 -11.39 -9.48 11.08
C ARG A 212 -12.52 -9.10 10.12
N ILE A 213 -13.28 -8.06 10.41
CA ILE A 213 -14.35 -7.57 9.53
C ILE A 213 -13.81 -7.26 8.13
N TYR A 214 -12.65 -6.60 8.03
CA TYR A 214 -12.04 -6.27 6.73
C TYR A 214 -11.44 -7.50 6.04
N ALA A 215 -10.75 -8.35 6.79
CA ALA A 215 -10.22 -9.60 6.26
C ALA A 215 -11.33 -10.51 5.73
N ASP A 216 -12.45 -10.62 6.44
CA ASP A 216 -13.62 -11.39 6.01
C ASP A 216 -14.22 -10.81 4.73
N ALA A 217 -14.31 -9.48 4.60
CA ALA A 217 -14.79 -8.84 3.38
C ALA A 217 -13.88 -9.17 2.17
N VAL A 218 -12.57 -9.15 2.37
CA VAL A 218 -11.60 -9.58 1.34
C VAL A 218 -11.76 -11.07 1.03
N LYS A 219 -11.79 -11.92 2.05
CA LYS A 219 -11.80 -13.39 1.90
C LYS A 219 -13.13 -13.91 1.31
N ARG A 220 -14.24 -13.20 1.49
CA ARG A 220 -15.52 -13.49 0.81
C ARG A 220 -15.42 -13.34 -0.71
N GLY A 221 -14.64 -12.38 -1.21
CA GLY A 221 -14.41 -12.21 -2.65
C GLY A 221 -13.30 -13.13 -3.19
N ASN A 222 -12.25 -13.35 -2.40
CA ASN A 222 -11.17 -14.27 -2.73
C ASN A 222 -10.57 -14.86 -1.44
N SER A 223 -10.94 -16.09 -1.11
CA SER A 223 -10.45 -16.78 0.09
C SER A 223 -8.94 -17.01 0.14
N LYS A 224 -8.27 -16.92 -1.01
CA LYS A 224 -6.81 -17.10 -1.16
C LYS A 224 -6.03 -15.76 -1.08
N ALA A 225 -6.72 -14.62 -1.10
CA ALA A 225 -6.05 -13.33 -0.99
C ALA A 225 -5.40 -13.16 0.38
N ILE A 226 -4.16 -12.69 0.41
CA ILE A 226 -3.47 -12.35 1.65
C ILE A 226 -3.80 -10.91 2.09
N VAL A 227 -3.82 -10.67 3.40
CA VAL A 227 -4.12 -9.35 3.96
C VAL A 227 -3.11 -8.93 4.99
N THR A 228 -2.89 -7.61 5.10
CA THR A 228 -2.14 -6.98 6.19
C THR A 228 -2.71 -5.61 6.54
N PHE A 229 -2.43 -5.15 7.76
CA PHE A 229 -2.88 -3.87 8.29
C PHE A 229 -1.70 -3.06 8.81
N ASN A 230 -1.51 -1.85 8.28
CA ASN A 230 -0.37 -1.01 8.63
C ASN A 230 -0.61 -0.21 9.91
N PRO A 231 0.07 -0.55 11.01
CA PRO A 231 -0.03 0.20 12.27
C PRO A 231 0.90 1.42 12.34
N GLY A 232 1.60 1.74 11.25
CA GLY A 232 2.62 2.78 11.12
C GLY A 232 4.02 2.22 10.87
N ILE A 233 5.04 3.07 11.04
CA ILE A 233 6.44 2.76 10.72
C ILE A 233 6.99 1.72 11.71
N MET A 234 6.68 0.46 11.46
CA MET A 234 7.14 -0.67 12.27
C MET A 234 6.99 -2.00 11.53
N LEU A 235 7.77 -2.98 11.96
CA LEU A 235 7.71 -4.33 11.45
C LEU A 235 7.23 -5.27 12.56
N LYS A 236 5.95 -5.60 12.53
CA LYS A 236 5.33 -6.56 13.47
C LYS A 236 4.07 -7.16 12.87
N ARG A 237 3.62 -8.29 13.39
CA ARG A 237 2.23 -8.71 13.26
C ARG A 237 1.38 -7.86 14.19
N TYR A 238 0.42 -7.13 13.66
CA TYR A 238 -0.43 -6.23 14.44
C TYR A 238 -1.71 -6.90 14.92
N THR A 239 -2.33 -7.71 14.05
CA THR A 239 -3.56 -8.46 14.35
C THR A 239 -3.43 -9.93 13.94
N GLN A 240 -4.33 -10.78 14.44
CA GLN A 240 -4.37 -12.20 14.06
C GLN A 240 -4.88 -12.42 12.64
N ALA A 241 -5.57 -11.45 12.06
CA ALA A 241 -6.10 -11.52 10.70
C ALA A 241 -5.03 -11.36 9.61
N GLU A 242 -3.79 -10.99 9.98
CA GLU A 242 -2.70 -10.74 9.02
C GLU A 242 -2.00 -12.01 8.56
N ASP A 243 -1.84 -12.16 7.25
CA ASP A 243 -1.06 -13.23 6.61
C ASP A 243 0.43 -12.86 6.50
N TYR A 244 0.75 -11.57 6.43
CA TYR A 244 2.10 -11.02 6.32
C TYR A 244 2.18 -9.68 7.03
N THR A 245 3.39 -9.23 7.40
CA THR A 245 3.58 -7.93 8.07
C THR A 245 3.43 -6.78 7.07
N ALA A 246 2.79 -5.68 7.46
CA ALA A 246 2.76 -4.46 6.65
C ALA A 246 4.17 -3.92 6.43
N GLY A 247 4.97 -3.90 7.49
CA GLY A 247 6.41 -3.66 7.45
C GLY A 247 6.79 -2.32 6.83
N GLU A 248 6.02 -1.25 7.09
CA GLU A 248 6.39 0.09 6.65
C GLU A 248 7.70 0.52 7.31
N LEU A 249 8.73 0.74 6.50
CA LEU A 249 10.06 1.16 6.95
C LEU A 249 10.53 2.40 6.19
N ASN A 250 10.86 3.46 6.93
CA ASN A 250 11.51 4.63 6.33
C ASN A 250 13.02 4.42 6.16
N ASP A 251 13.67 3.69 7.08
CA ASP A 251 15.11 3.37 7.05
C ASP A 251 15.30 1.85 7.14
N PRO A 252 15.30 1.13 5.98
CA PRO A 252 15.23 -0.32 5.99
C PRO A 252 16.59 -1.01 6.23
N LEU A 253 17.73 -0.36 5.94
CA LEU A 253 19.02 -1.05 5.78
C LEU A 253 19.49 -1.82 7.03
N GLU A 254 19.10 -1.36 8.21
CA GLU A 254 19.42 -2.01 9.49
C GLU A 254 18.35 -3.00 9.96
N VAL A 255 17.22 -3.07 9.25
CA VAL A 255 16.11 -3.97 9.62
C VAL A 255 16.20 -5.25 8.79
N VAL A 256 16.70 -6.30 9.42
CA VAL A 256 16.93 -7.60 8.77
C VAL A 256 16.21 -8.69 9.56
N PRO A 257 15.50 -9.62 8.91
CA PRO A 257 14.85 -10.72 9.60
C PRO A 257 15.87 -11.68 10.23
N THR A 258 15.50 -12.27 11.35
CA THR A 258 16.17 -13.45 11.93
C THR A 258 15.47 -14.74 11.56
N SER A 259 14.25 -14.62 11.03
CA SER A 259 13.38 -15.72 10.62
C SER A 259 12.42 -15.24 9.54
N ARG A 260 11.90 -16.18 8.76
CA ARG A 260 10.78 -15.94 7.83
C ARG A 260 9.54 -15.38 8.55
N TRP A 261 9.38 -15.66 9.84
CA TRP A 261 8.13 -15.46 10.56
C TRP A 261 8.23 -14.35 11.60
N VAL A 262 7.19 -13.53 11.67
CA VAL A 262 6.93 -12.56 12.72
C VAL A 262 5.62 -12.95 13.40
N ASN A 263 5.70 -13.65 14.53
CA ASN A 263 4.52 -14.17 15.26
C ASN A 263 3.54 -14.94 14.36
N GLY A 264 4.04 -15.75 13.44
CA GLY A 264 3.25 -16.55 12.50
C GLY A 264 2.86 -15.87 11.18
N SER A 265 3.06 -14.56 11.02
CA SER A 265 2.91 -13.87 9.74
C SER A 265 4.20 -13.88 8.93
N GLN A 266 4.11 -13.93 7.60
CA GLN A 266 5.27 -13.81 6.72
C GLN A 266 5.99 -12.47 6.96
N TRP A 267 7.29 -12.50 7.21
CA TRP A 267 8.12 -11.30 7.26
C TRP A 267 8.10 -10.58 5.92
N HIS A 268 7.64 -9.36 5.91
CA HIS A 268 7.59 -8.52 4.72
C HIS A 268 7.89 -7.07 5.11
N ALA A 269 8.63 -6.35 4.26
CA ALA A 269 8.88 -4.92 4.39
C ALA A 269 8.43 -4.17 3.15
N LEU A 270 7.80 -3.02 3.38
CA LEU A 270 7.48 -2.01 2.36
C LEU A 270 8.30 -0.74 2.66
N THR A 271 9.08 -0.28 1.70
CA THR A 271 9.95 0.90 1.87
C THR A 271 10.07 1.67 0.55
N PRO A 272 10.25 3.01 0.59
CA PRO A 272 10.49 3.76 -0.64
C PRO A 272 11.89 3.46 -1.21
N LEU A 273 11.93 3.17 -2.50
CA LEU A 273 13.19 3.11 -3.26
C LEU A 273 13.80 4.51 -3.39
N GLY A 274 12.93 5.52 -3.50
CA GLY A 274 13.27 6.93 -3.53
C GLY A 274 13.51 7.55 -2.17
N ARG A 275 13.77 8.85 -2.15
CA ARG A 275 13.99 9.61 -0.90
C ARG A 275 12.72 9.82 -0.09
N SER A 276 11.57 9.60 -0.68
CA SER A 276 10.25 9.64 -0.04
C SER A 276 9.28 8.76 -0.81
N TRP A 277 8.11 8.51 -0.24
CA TRP A 277 7.00 7.81 -0.89
C TRP A 277 6.61 8.49 -2.20
N GLY A 278 6.46 7.71 -3.26
CA GLY A 278 6.14 8.19 -4.61
C GLY A 278 7.24 8.97 -5.32
N ALA A 279 8.42 9.15 -4.72
CA ALA A 279 9.55 9.83 -5.36
C ALA A 279 10.15 8.99 -6.48
N ARG A 280 10.66 9.66 -7.53
CA ARG A 280 11.17 9.02 -8.75
C ARG A 280 12.69 8.88 -8.80
N ASN A 281 13.41 9.27 -7.76
CA ASN A 281 14.85 9.12 -7.59
C ASN A 281 15.19 7.84 -6.83
N VAL A 282 16.47 7.54 -6.66
CA VAL A 282 16.99 6.44 -5.83
C VAL A 282 17.65 7.00 -4.58
N ARG A 283 17.41 6.38 -3.43
CA ARG A 283 17.83 6.89 -2.11
C ARG A 283 19.22 6.43 -1.70
N TYR A 284 19.50 5.13 -1.82
CA TYR A 284 20.77 4.52 -1.45
C TYR A 284 21.49 4.01 -2.69
N THR A 285 22.78 3.69 -2.54
CA THR A 285 23.53 3.07 -3.63
C THR A 285 22.95 1.69 -3.97
N THR A 286 23.14 1.27 -5.20
CA THR A 286 22.71 -0.06 -5.64
C THR A 286 23.31 -1.17 -4.78
N GLU A 287 24.56 -1.01 -4.34
CA GLU A 287 25.24 -1.99 -3.48
C GLU A 287 24.61 -2.07 -2.08
N GLN A 288 24.26 -0.94 -1.47
CA GLN A 288 23.55 -0.92 -0.18
C GLN A 288 22.21 -1.63 -0.28
N TRP A 289 21.42 -1.34 -1.33
CA TRP A 289 20.14 -2.01 -1.59
C TRP A 289 20.29 -3.51 -1.79
N ARG A 290 21.26 -3.94 -2.61
CA ARG A 290 21.52 -5.36 -2.89
C ARG A 290 21.96 -6.11 -1.63
N SER A 291 22.86 -5.53 -0.86
CA SER A 291 23.35 -6.13 0.40
C SER A 291 22.21 -6.32 1.40
N TRP A 292 21.37 -5.30 1.58
CA TRP A 292 20.21 -5.40 2.45
C TRP A 292 19.20 -6.44 1.93
N PHE A 293 18.82 -6.35 0.66
CA PHE A 293 17.86 -7.27 0.07
C PHE A 293 18.31 -8.73 0.19
N LYS A 294 19.58 -9.00 -0.09
CA LYS A 294 20.14 -10.34 0.08
C LYS A 294 19.97 -10.85 1.51
N LYS A 295 20.33 -10.05 2.51
CA LYS A 295 20.14 -10.43 3.92
C LYS A 295 18.67 -10.74 4.24
N VAL A 296 17.72 -9.97 3.68
CA VAL A 296 16.30 -10.21 3.90
C VAL A 296 15.88 -11.54 3.29
N VAL A 297 16.20 -11.80 2.03
CA VAL A 297 15.74 -13.01 1.34
C VAL A 297 16.44 -14.28 1.80
N ASP A 298 17.69 -14.20 2.24
CA ASP A 298 18.41 -15.34 2.81
C ASP A 298 17.72 -15.88 4.09
N HIS A 299 16.98 -15.02 4.80
CA HIS A 299 16.18 -15.40 5.98
C HIS A 299 14.69 -15.64 5.65
N GLY A 300 14.33 -15.69 4.37
CA GLY A 300 12.97 -15.97 3.92
C GLY A 300 12.01 -14.78 3.99
N GLY A 301 12.51 -13.56 4.12
CA GLY A 301 11.72 -12.33 4.04
C GLY A 301 11.34 -11.98 2.59
N ALA A 302 10.35 -11.13 2.43
CA ALA A 302 9.92 -10.53 1.17
C ALA A 302 9.97 -9.00 1.25
N VAL A 303 10.20 -8.34 0.12
CA VAL A 303 10.36 -6.88 0.05
C VAL A 303 9.45 -6.31 -1.02
N THR A 304 8.79 -5.21 -0.69
CA THR A 304 8.11 -4.34 -1.65
C THR A 304 8.81 -2.98 -1.69
N LEU A 305 9.22 -2.54 -2.88
CA LEU A 305 9.83 -1.22 -3.07
C LEU A 305 8.83 -0.28 -3.72
N ASP A 306 8.57 0.86 -3.06
CA ASP A 306 7.74 1.91 -3.65
C ASP A 306 8.53 2.67 -4.72
N VAL A 307 7.94 2.74 -5.91
CA VAL A 307 8.48 3.43 -7.09
C VAL A 307 7.54 4.54 -7.53
N GLY A 308 8.11 5.69 -7.87
CA GLY A 308 7.34 6.87 -8.25
C GLY A 308 6.77 6.79 -9.67
N PRO A 309 5.45 7.03 -9.84
CA PRO A 309 4.82 7.08 -11.17
C PRO A 309 5.20 8.34 -11.94
N ASN A 310 5.24 8.22 -13.25
CA ASN A 310 5.14 9.39 -14.10
C ASN A 310 3.70 9.93 -14.09
N MET A 311 3.54 11.19 -13.73
CA MET A 311 2.25 11.89 -13.68
C MET A 311 2.14 12.98 -14.75
N ASP A 312 3.19 13.18 -15.56
CA ASP A 312 3.26 14.17 -16.62
C ASP A 312 3.23 13.51 -17.99
N PRO A 313 2.17 13.71 -18.80
CA PRO A 313 2.09 13.13 -20.14
C PRO A 313 3.20 13.65 -21.09
N GLY A 314 3.76 14.85 -20.82
CA GLY A 314 4.89 15.40 -21.57
C GLY A 314 6.22 14.69 -21.28
N ALA A 315 6.32 13.97 -20.17
CA ALA A 315 7.52 13.24 -19.76
C ALA A 315 7.48 11.73 -20.11
N GLY A 316 6.44 11.28 -20.82
CA GLY A 316 6.27 9.90 -21.25
C GLY A 316 4.99 9.24 -20.73
N PRO A 317 4.85 7.91 -20.84
CA PRO A 317 3.63 7.21 -20.45
C PRO A 317 3.25 7.48 -19.00
N ILE A 318 1.96 7.76 -18.75
CA ILE A 318 1.43 7.91 -17.38
C ILE A 318 1.57 6.58 -16.63
N GLY A 319 2.06 6.63 -15.41
CA GLY A 319 2.33 5.45 -14.59
C GLY A 319 3.73 4.84 -14.81
N ALA A 320 4.52 5.34 -15.78
CA ALA A 320 5.87 4.80 -16.01
C ALA A 320 6.82 5.08 -14.84
N VAL A 321 7.64 4.08 -14.51
CA VAL A 321 8.75 4.19 -13.57
C VAL A 321 9.92 4.92 -14.21
N SER A 322 10.67 5.71 -13.46
CA SER A 322 11.88 6.38 -13.97
C SER A 322 12.95 5.35 -14.36
N LYS A 323 13.80 5.72 -15.34
CA LYS A 323 14.91 4.86 -15.78
C LYS A 323 15.86 4.50 -14.62
N GLU A 324 16.17 5.49 -13.78
CA GLU A 324 17.04 5.33 -12.61
C GLU A 324 16.49 4.27 -11.64
N GLN A 325 15.20 4.37 -11.29
CA GLN A 325 14.55 3.39 -10.40
C GLN A 325 14.43 2.01 -11.05
N ALA A 326 14.12 1.94 -12.34
CA ALA A 326 14.01 0.66 -13.03
C ALA A 326 15.35 -0.08 -13.09
N GLU A 327 16.46 0.62 -13.27
CA GLU A 327 17.82 0.06 -13.27
C GLU A 327 18.23 -0.40 -11.86
N ALA A 328 18.01 0.43 -10.85
CA ALA A 328 18.30 0.08 -9.45
C ALA A 328 17.47 -1.13 -9.00
N PHE A 329 16.16 -1.13 -9.24
CA PHE A 329 15.28 -2.25 -8.89
C PHE A 329 15.72 -3.56 -9.56
N ARG A 330 16.07 -3.53 -10.86
CA ARG A 330 16.58 -4.69 -11.59
C ARG A 330 17.85 -5.24 -10.96
N ALA A 331 18.78 -4.36 -10.59
CA ALA A 331 20.03 -4.77 -9.94
C ALA A 331 19.79 -5.41 -8.56
N ILE A 332 18.77 -4.94 -7.82
CA ILE A 332 18.35 -5.52 -6.54
C ILE A 332 17.73 -6.90 -6.77
N ALA A 333 16.78 -6.99 -7.71
CA ALA A 333 16.02 -8.21 -7.99
C ALA A 333 16.89 -9.36 -8.53
N ALA A 334 18.07 -9.06 -9.07
CA ALA A 334 19.01 -10.05 -9.61
C ALA A 334 19.81 -10.79 -8.52
N GLN A 335 19.60 -10.48 -7.21
CA GLN A 335 20.21 -11.20 -6.08
C GLN A 335 19.39 -12.47 -5.78
#